data_20c702b379bbe9ecc3de518db681a323
#
_entry.id   20c702b379bbe9ecc3de518db681a323
#
_cell.length_a   1.000
_cell.length_b   1.000
_cell.length_c   1.000
_cell.angle_alpha   90.00
_cell.angle_beta   90.00
_cell.angle_gamma   90.00
#
_symmetry.space_group_name_H-M   'P 1'
#
loop_
_entity.id
_entity.type
_entity.pdbx_description
1 polymer ?
#
loop_
_entity_poly.entity_id
_entity_poly.type
_entity_poly.pdbx_seq_one_letter_code
_entity_poly.pdbx_strand_id
1 'polypeptide(L)'
;GYFGTKTVRENRDKYNCNIPFTILFDPTSACNLKCKGCWAAEYGHSLQLSLDEMRGIVSQGRALGTHFYMLTGGEPLIRKDDIITLASEFPECVFLIYTNATLIDKKLCDDIKRCGNITLALSIEGDECSNDDRRGEGAYKTTIEAMELLKKEKLLFGISVCYTSKNVNDVTSDEFLDKMVEMGVKYAFYFNYMPIGKGADKSLIPTPTQRKYMYFWMKKMRNGKTGKPLFAFDFQDDGEYVGGCIAGGRNYFHINSNGDIEPCVFVHYSDSNIRTDTLFDALQKPLFMAYRKGQPFNDNHLMPCPML
;
A
#
# COMPACT_ATOMS: atom_id res chain seq x y z
N GLY A 1 -2.16 17.40 -4.92
CA GLY A 1 -2.01 17.56 -6.34
C GLY A 1 -0.79 18.38 -6.75
N TYR A 2 -0.92 19.23 -7.76
CA TYR A 2 0.19 19.96 -8.41
C TYR A 2 1.10 20.72 -7.42
N PHE A 3 0.54 21.45 -6.48
CA PHE A 3 1.33 22.24 -5.51
C PHE A 3 2.19 21.35 -4.60
N GLY A 4 1.65 20.26 -4.08
CA GLY A 4 2.44 19.32 -3.26
C GLY A 4 3.60 18.72 -4.04
N THR A 5 3.37 18.28 -5.28
CA THR A 5 4.43 17.75 -6.15
C THR A 5 5.53 18.79 -6.43
N LYS A 6 5.16 20.05 -6.61
CA LYS A 6 6.12 21.15 -6.78
C LYS A 6 6.96 21.32 -5.52
N THR A 7 6.33 21.43 -4.36
CA THR A 7 7.01 21.57 -3.07
C THR A 7 7.96 20.40 -2.79
N VAL A 8 7.54 19.15 -3.06
CA VAL A 8 8.41 17.97 -2.93
C VAL A 8 9.69 18.12 -3.79
N ARG A 9 9.55 18.54 -5.05
CA ARG A 9 10.70 18.73 -5.95
C ARG A 9 11.64 19.83 -5.45
N GLU A 10 11.08 20.99 -5.12
CA GLU A 10 11.84 22.13 -4.57
C GLU A 10 12.59 21.76 -3.30
N ASN A 11 11.96 21.01 -2.38
CA ASN A 11 12.59 20.56 -1.14
C ASN A 11 13.68 19.52 -1.38
N ARG A 12 13.52 18.61 -2.37
CA ARG A 12 14.57 17.65 -2.76
C ARG A 12 15.85 18.37 -3.21
N ASP A 13 15.70 19.40 -4.02
CA ASP A 13 16.83 20.19 -4.53
C ASP A 13 17.45 21.03 -3.40
N LYS A 14 16.63 21.72 -2.63
CA LYS A 14 17.04 22.59 -1.54
C LYS A 14 17.84 21.86 -0.45
N TYR A 15 17.37 20.68 -0.06
CA TYR A 15 17.93 19.93 1.07
C TYR A 15 18.86 18.78 0.64
N ASN A 16 18.99 18.54 -0.65
CA ASN A 16 19.80 17.47 -1.23
C ASN A 16 19.51 16.08 -0.62
N CYS A 17 18.24 15.80 -0.30
CA CYS A 17 17.77 14.52 0.21
C CYS A 17 16.50 14.08 -0.52
N ASN A 18 16.10 12.82 -0.35
CA ASN A 18 14.83 12.36 -0.86
C ASN A 18 13.68 12.97 -0.05
N ILE A 19 12.61 13.41 -0.73
CA ILE A 19 11.35 13.80 -0.11
C ILE A 19 10.26 12.99 -0.80
N PRO A 20 9.47 12.18 -0.09
CA PRO A 20 8.51 11.27 -0.70
C PRO A 20 7.26 12.00 -1.24
N PHE A 21 6.61 11.42 -2.25
CA PHE A 21 5.27 11.83 -2.68
C PHE A 21 4.17 11.25 -1.80
N THR A 22 4.46 10.11 -1.18
CA THR A 22 3.54 9.42 -0.27
C THR A 22 4.27 8.87 0.93
N ILE A 23 3.59 8.80 2.06
CA ILE A 23 4.06 8.13 3.27
C ILE A 23 3.08 7.00 3.55
N LEU A 24 3.62 5.78 3.72
CA LEU A 24 2.88 4.62 4.17
C LEU A 24 3.10 4.48 5.68
N PHE A 25 2.03 4.31 6.47
CA PHE A 25 2.19 4.04 7.90
C PHE A 25 1.15 3.07 8.45
N ASP A 26 1.50 2.44 9.56
CA ASP A 26 0.70 1.42 10.24
C ASP A 26 0.05 2.01 11.49
N PRO A 27 -1.25 2.34 11.48
CA PRO A 27 -1.95 2.79 12.70
C PRO A 27 -1.88 1.78 13.84
N THR A 28 -1.84 0.49 13.51
CA THR A 28 -1.77 -0.62 14.46
C THR A 28 -1.19 -1.88 13.83
N SER A 29 -0.54 -2.73 14.62
CA SER A 29 -0.18 -4.09 14.23
C SER A 29 -1.29 -5.12 14.51
N ALA A 30 -2.35 -4.74 15.23
CA ALA A 30 -3.49 -5.62 15.50
C ALA A 30 -4.24 -5.95 14.20
N CYS A 31 -4.58 -7.22 14.03
CA CYS A 31 -5.37 -7.70 12.90
C CYS A 31 -6.34 -8.79 13.36
N ASN A 32 -7.53 -8.81 12.80
CA ASN A 32 -8.56 -9.81 13.06
C ASN A 32 -8.50 -11.01 12.11
N LEU A 33 -7.54 -11.04 11.16
CA LEU A 33 -7.24 -12.18 10.30
C LEU A 33 -5.83 -12.72 10.54
N LYS A 34 -5.56 -13.96 10.06
CA LYS A 34 -4.27 -14.65 10.14
C LYS A 34 -3.88 -15.20 8.76
N CYS A 35 -3.67 -14.30 7.81
CA CYS A 35 -3.38 -14.64 6.42
C CYS A 35 -2.05 -15.39 6.27
N LYS A 36 -2.01 -16.43 5.42
CA LYS A 36 -0.79 -17.16 5.08
C LYS A 36 0.23 -16.21 4.44
N GLY A 37 1.47 -16.21 4.97
CA GLY A 37 2.55 -15.39 4.46
C GLY A 37 2.33 -13.88 4.61
N CYS A 38 1.65 -13.45 5.66
CA CYS A 38 1.46 -12.02 5.94
C CYS A 38 2.79 -11.37 6.39
N TRP A 39 3.25 -10.37 5.66
CA TRP A 39 4.48 -9.63 5.99
C TRP A 39 4.38 -8.89 7.34
N ALA A 40 3.19 -8.37 7.65
CA ALA A 40 2.93 -7.61 8.89
C ALA A 40 2.91 -8.49 10.16
N ALA A 41 2.86 -9.82 10.03
CA ALA A 41 2.91 -10.73 11.18
C ALA A 41 4.21 -10.61 12.00
N GLU A 42 5.26 -10.00 11.44
CA GLU A 42 6.52 -9.73 12.14
C GLU A 42 6.33 -8.82 13.35
N TYR A 43 5.47 -7.81 13.25
CA TYR A 43 5.28 -6.81 14.31
C TYR A 43 4.38 -7.26 15.48
N GLY A 44 3.83 -8.48 15.42
CA GLY A 44 2.88 -8.98 16.43
C GLY A 44 1.51 -8.30 16.32
N HIS A 45 0.79 -8.14 17.45
CA HIS A 45 -0.59 -7.64 17.46
C HIS A 45 -0.86 -6.57 18.52
N SER A 46 0.16 -6.02 19.17
CA SER A 46 0.01 -5.14 20.34
C SER A 46 0.55 -3.72 20.13
N LEU A 47 1.23 -3.46 19.02
CA LEU A 47 1.81 -2.16 18.74
C LEU A 47 0.77 -1.25 18.07
N GLN A 48 0.84 0.04 18.37
CA GLN A 48 0.00 1.05 17.75
C GLN A 48 0.61 2.45 17.85
N LEU A 49 0.28 3.28 16.88
CA LEU A 49 0.52 4.71 16.93
C LEU A 49 -0.64 5.39 17.66
N SER A 50 -0.35 6.37 18.49
CA SER A 50 -1.39 7.26 19.02
C SER A 50 -1.93 8.18 17.94
N LEU A 51 -3.11 8.75 18.15
CA LEU A 51 -3.67 9.72 17.21
C LEU A 51 -2.75 10.95 17.06
N ASP A 52 -2.09 11.38 18.16
CA ASP A 52 -1.15 12.51 18.10
C ASP A 52 0.12 12.18 17.32
N GLU A 53 0.63 10.95 17.40
CA GLU A 53 1.73 10.50 16.55
C GLU A 53 1.33 10.50 15.07
N MET A 54 0.14 10.01 14.73
CA MET A 54 -0.39 10.07 13.36
C MET A 54 -0.57 11.52 12.87
N ARG A 55 -1.06 12.43 13.72
CA ARG A 55 -1.12 13.88 13.43
C ARG A 55 0.27 14.44 13.15
N GLY A 56 1.25 14.06 13.95
CA GLY A 56 2.66 14.43 13.77
C GLY A 56 3.23 14.00 12.43
N ILE A 57 2.97 12.75 12.01
CA ILE A 57 3.37 12.20 10.71
C ILE A 57 2.76 13.05 9.58
N VAL A 58 1.44 13.28 9.61
CA VAL A 58 0.74 14.01 8.54
C VAL A 58 1.17 15.47 8.50
N SER A 59 1.29 16.16 9.65
CA SER A 59 1.75 17.53 9.72
C SER A 59 3.15 17.73 9.15
N GLN A 60 4.10 16.88 9.53
CA GLN A 60 5.48 16.93 9.05
C GLN A 60 5.56 16.59 7.55
N GLY A 61 4.87 15.53 7.12
CA GLY A 61 4.81 15.16 5.70
C GLY A 61 4.25 16.29 4.83
N ARG A 62 3.15 16.91 5.26
CA ARG A 62 2.54 18.08 4.59
C ARG A 62 3.52 19.26 4.48
N ALA A 63 4.25 19.56 5.53
CA ALA A 63 5.27 20.61 5.52
C ALA A 63 6.39 20.34 4.49
N LEU A 64 6.70 19.05 4.23
CA LEU A 64 7.63 18.62 3.20
C LEU A 64 7.01 18.60 1.78
N GLY A 65 5.68 18.71 1.66
CA GLY A 65 4.95 18.68 0.40
C GLY A 65 4.19 17.37 0.13
N THR A 66 4.26 16.40 1.03
CA THR A 66 3.52 15.13 0.94
C THR A 66 2.07 15.33 1.36
N HIS A 67 1.12 14.99 0.45
CA HIS A 67 -0.32 15.13 0.69
C HIS A 67 -1.09 13.82 0.42
N PHE A 68 -0.38 12.73 0.14
CA PHE A 68 -0.97 11.43 -0.07
C PHE A 68 -0.39 10.44 0.94
N TYR A 69 -1.28 9.84 1.72
CA TYR A 69 -0.92 8.90 2.78
C TYR A 69 -1.57 7.56 2.53
N MET A 70 -0.82 6.49 2.71
CA MET A 70 -1.32 5.12 2.65
C MET A 70 -1.29 4.51 4.04
N LEU A 71 -2.35 3.85 4.45
CA LEU A 71 -2.48 3.20 5.74
C LEU A 71 -2.56 1.70 5.54
N THR A 72 -1.71 0.97 6.28
CA THR A 72 -1.65 -0.49 6.27
C THR A 72 -1.35 -1.03 7.67
N GLY A 73 -0.55 -2.07 7.84
CA GLY A 73 -0.19 -2.65 9.12
C GLY A 73 -0.88 -3.98 9.37
N GLY A 74 -1.53 -4.14 10.53
CA GLY A 74 -2.47 -5.23 10.78
C GLY A 74 -3.76 -5.00 9.98
N GLU A 75 -4.84 -4.61 10.67
CA GLU A 75 -6.05 -4.10 10.00
C GLU A 75 -6.28 -2.64 10.42
N PRO A 76 -6.05 -1.67 9.53
CA PRO A 76 -6.17 -0.25 9.87
C PRO A 76 -7.55 0.15 10.39
N LEU A 77 -8.62 -0.48 9.89
CA LEU A 77 -9.98 -0.15 10.29
C LEU A 77 -10.33 -0.56 11.74
N ILE A 78 -9.46 -1.28 12.45
CA ILE A 78 -9.54 -1.40 13.92
C ILE A 78 -9.44 -0.01 14.58
N ARG A 79 -8.72 0.92 13.93
CA ARG A 79 -8.54 2.31 14.36
C ARG A 79 -9.38 3.29 13.52
N LYS A 80 -10.53 2.85 12.99
CA LYS A 80 -11.35 3.66 12.06
C LYS A 80 -11.75 5.03 12.60
N ASP A 81 -12.08 5.14 13.89
CA ASP A 81 -12.50 6.42 14.47
C ASP A 81 -11.34 7.43 14.52
N ASP A 82 -10.12 6.99 14.82
CA ASP A 82 -8.92 7.83 14.78
C ASP A 82 -8.58 8.24 13.34
N ILE A 83 -8.71 7.32 12.38
CA ILE A 83 -8.46 7.59 10.96
C ILE A 83 -9.46 8.61 10.42
N ILE A 84 -10.74 8.51 10.77
CA ILE A 84 -11.77 9.48 10.40
C ILE A 84 -11.49 10.85 11.01
N THR A 85 -11.06 10.87 12.28
CA THR A 85 -10.66 12.11 12.95
C THR A 85 -9.48 12.76 12.22
N LEU A 86 -8.43 11.98 11.95
CA LEU A 86 -7.23 12.43 11.23
C LEU A 86 -7.58 12.98 9.83
N ALA A 87 -8.39 12.26 9.07
CA ALA A 87 -8.80 12.69 7.74
C ALA A 87 -9.63 14.00 7.76
N SER A 88 -10.46 14.17 8.77
CA SER A 88 -11.26 15.39 8.96
C SER A 88 -10.39 16.61 9.33
N GLU A 89 -9.30 16.40 10.05
CA GLU A 89 -8.35 17.46 10.44
C GLU A 89 -7.42 17.89 9.31
N PHE A 90 -7.20 17.02 8.31
CA PHE A 90 -6.33 17.27 7.15
C PHE A 90 -7.08 17.13 5.82
N PRO A 91 -8.07 18.00 5.53
CA PRO A 91 -8.92 17.86 4.34
C PRO A 91 -8.17 18.03 3.01
N GLU A 92 -6.99 18.66 3.02
CA GLU A 92 -6.11 18.81 1.86
C GLU A 92 -5.26 17.59 1.56
N CYS A 93 -5.25 16.58 2.46
CA CYS A 93 -4.53 15.32 2.30
C CYS A 93 -5.48 14.21 1.84
N VAL A 94 -4.97 13.23 1.14
CA VAL A 94 -5.71 12.03 0.71
C VAL A 94 -5.20 10.83 1.47
N PHE A 95 -6.12 10.01 1.98
CA PHE A 95 -5.84 8.79 2.73
C PHE A 95 -6.34 7.58 1.98
N LEU A 96 -5.43 6.71 1.53
CA LEU A 96 -5.74 5.41 0.96
C LEU A 96 -5.52 4.34 2.02
N ILE A 97 -6.55 3.55 2.32
CA ILE A 97 -6.52 2.54 3.37
C ILE A 97 -6.55 1.15 2.74
N TYR A 98 -5.50 0.36 2.96
CA TYR A 98 -5.51 -1.06 2.66
C TYR A 98 -6.24 -1.81 3.76
N THR A 99 -7.28 -2.56 3.41
CA THR A 99 -8.12 -3.23 4.40
C THR A 99 -8.51 -4.64 3.97
N ASN A 100 -8.69 -5.53 4.94
CA ASN A 100 -9.26 -6.85 4.73
C ASN A 100 -10.79 -6.84 4.55
N ALA A 101 -11.40 -5.66 4.54
CA ALA A 101 -12.80 -5.37 4.33
C ALA A 101 -13.78 -5.79 5.44
N THR A 102 -13.37 -6.57 6.43
CA THR A 102 -14.27 -7.14 7.45
C THR A 102 -14.94 -6.10 8.37
N LEU A 103 -14.40 -4.88 8.43
CA LEU A 103 -14.90 -3.81 9.31
C LEU A 103 -15.59 -2.68 8.54
N ILE A 104 -15.90 -2.90 7.26
CA ILE A 104 -16.65 -1.95 6.44
C ILE A 104 -18.13 -2.08 6.76
N ASP A 105 -18.72 -1.00 7.24
CA ASP A 105 -20.14 -0.89 7.56
C ASP A 105 -20.75 0.41 6.99
N LYS A 106 -22.06 0.55 7.09
CA LYS A 106 -22.77 1.74 6.61
C LYS A 106 -22.28 3.02 7.29
N LYS A 107 -21.98 2.96 8.60
CA LYS A 107 -21.47 4.11 9.35
C LYS A 107 -20.14 4.58 8.77
N LEU A 108 -19.20 3.67 8.50
CA LEU A 108 -17.92 4.00 7.87
C LEU A 108 -18.11 4.63 6.49
N CYS A 109 -19.07 4.11 5.68
CA CYS A 109 -19.38 4.71 4.38
C CYS A 109 -19.85 6.17 4.50
N ASP A 110 -20.69 6.47 5.48
CA ASP A 110 -21.18 7.83 5.74
C ASP A 110 -20.05 8.76 6.24
N ASP A 111 -19.19 8.24 7.09
CA ASP A 111 -18.02 8.97 7.58
C ASP A 111 -17.03 9.28 6.44
N ILE A 112 -16.75 8.32 5.55
CA ILE A 112 -15.90 8.52 4.36
C ILE A 112 -16.49 9.60 3.42
N LYS A 113 -17.80 9.58 3.20
CA LYS A 113 -18.48 10.62 2.41
C LYS A 113 -18.34 12.01 3.03
N ARG A 114 -18.47 12.10 4.34
CA ARG A 114 -18.35 13.36 5.08
C ARG A 114 -16.92 13.93 5.00
N CYS A 115 -15.91 13.07 5.13
CA CYS A 115 -14.50 13.48 5.01
C CYS A 115 -14.15 13.85 3.57
N GLY A 116 -14.58 13.08 2.58
CA GLY A 116 -14.38 13.33 1.16
C GLY A 116 -12.95 13.09 0.63
N ASN A 117 -12.02 12.65 1.50
CA ASN A 117 -10.61 12.49 1.19
C ASN A 117 -10.04 11.10 1.56
N ILE A 118 -10.91 10.12 1.76
CA ILE A 118 -10.56 8.73 2.04
C ILE A 118 -10.96 7.85 0.86
N THR A 119 -10.10 6.90 0.48
CA THR A 119 -10.40 5.82 -0.45
C THR A 119 -9.90 4.49 0.10
N LEU A 120 -10.54 3.38 -0.24
CA LEU A 120 -10.24 2.05 0.27
C LEU A 120 -9.67 1.17 -0.83
N ALA A 121 -8.64 0.38 -0.51
CA ALA A 121 -8.15 -0.72 -1.33
C ALA A 121 -8.43 -2.05 -0.61
N LEU A 122 -9.44 -2.77 -1.08
CA LEU A 122 -9.88 -4.01 -0.45
C LEU A 122 -8.97 -5.16 -0.87
N SER A 123 -8.51 -5.91 0.10
CA SER A 123 -7.64 -7.06 -0.14
C SER A 123 -8.42 -8.24 -0.70
N ILE A 124 -8.02 -8.74 -1.88
CA ILE A 124 -8.61 -9.90 -2.54
C ILE A 124 -7.53 -10.64 -3.35
N GLU A 125 -7.60 -11.98 -3.37
CA GLU A 125 -6.51 -12.81 -3.91
C GLU A 125 -6.94 -13.67 -5.11
N GLY A 126 -8.05 -13.31 -5.77
CA GLY A 126 -8.60 -14.03 -6.90
C GLY A 126 -10.03 -14.51 -6.65
N ASP A 127 -10.34 -15.75 -7.04
CA ASP A 127 -11.62 -16.40 -6.75
C ASP A 127 -11.79 -16.77 -5.27
N GLU A 128 -12.92 -17.36 -4.90
CA GLU A 128 -13.20 -17.76 -3.53
C GLU A 128 -12.17 -18.76 -3.00
N CYS A 129 -11.78 -19.73 -3.81
CA CYS A 129 -10.82 -20.75 -3.42
C CYS A 129 -9.43 -20.16 -3.13
N SER A 130 -8.90 -19.36 -4.04
CA SER A 130 -7.61 -18.68 -3.91
C SER A 130 -7.59 -17.68 -2.76
N ASN A 131 -8.68 -16.96 -2.59
CA ASN A 131 -8.81 -15.96 -1.54
C ASN A 131 -8.88 -16.60 -0.15
N ASP A 132 -9.75 -17.58 0.03
CA ASP A 132 -9.99 -18.20 1.33
C ASP A 132 -8.84 -19.15 1.74
N ASP A 133 -8.15 -19.77 0.76
CA ASP A 133 -6.89 -20.48 1.07
C ASP A 133 -5.87 -19.58 1.76
N ARG A 134 -5.74 -18.32 1.35
CA ARG A 134 -4.75 -17.40 1.92
C ARG A 134 -5.27 -16.65 3.14
N ARG A 135 -6.53 -16.19 3.12
CA ARG A 135 -7.08 -15.25 4.11
C ARG A 135 -7.95 -15.89 5.17
N GLY A 136 -8.39 -17.13 4.95
CA GLY A 136 -9.30 -17.86 5.81
C GLY A 136 -10.70 -17.95 5.23
N GLU A 137 -11.41 -18.99 5.63
CA GLU A 137 -12.77 -19.32 5.18
C GLU A 137 -13.74 -18.14 5.36
N GLY A 138 -14.51 -17.82 4.31
CA GLY A 138 -15.49 -16.74 4.31
C GLY A 138 -14.94 -15.33 4.08
N ALA A 139 -13.61 -15.17 3.98
CA ALA A 139 -13.00 -13.88 3.72
C ALA A 139 -13.39 -13.32 2.34
N TYR A 140 -13.50 -14.18 1.32
CA TYR A 140 -13.96 -13.79 -0.01
C TYR A 140 -15.36 -13.21 0.02
N LYS A 141 -16.30 -13.94 0.61
CA LYS A 141 -17.71 -13.53 0.74
C LYS A 141 -17.81 -12.15 1.42
N THR A 142 -17.12 -11.98 2.54
CA THR A 142 -17.08 -10.71 3.28
C THR A 142 -16.54 -9.56 2.41
N THR A 143 -15.49 -9.81 1.62
CA THR A 143 -14.92 -8.79 0.73
C THR A 143 -15.91 -8.42 -0.39
N ILE A 144 -16.60 -9.38 -0.98
CA ILE A 144 -17.62 -9.11 -2.01
C ILE A 144 -18.80 -8.30 -1.43
N GLU A 145 -19.33 -8.68 -0.26
CA GLU A 145 -20.41 -7.94 0.42
C GLU A 145 -19.99 -6.48 0.71
N ALA A 146 -18.73 -6.27 1.14
CA ALA A 146 -18.20 -4.92 1.35
C ALA A 146 -18.11 -4.12 0.03
N MET A 147 -17.69 -4.74 -1.08
CA MET A 147 -17.66 -4.09 -2.39
C MET A 147 -19.07 -3.70 -2.85
N GLU A 148 -20.08 -4.57 -2.67
CA GLU A 148 -21.49 -4.27 -2.98
C GLU A 148 -22.00 -3.06 -2.19
N LEU A 149 -21.67 -3.00 -0.90
CA LEU A 149 -22.01 -1.86 -0.06
C LEU A 149 -21.34 -0.56 -0.57
N LEU A 150 -20.03 -0.58 -0.82
CA LEU A 150 -19.29 0.58 -1.33
C LEU A 150 -19.83 1.06 -2.68
N LYS A 151 -20.14 0.13 -3.59
CA LYS A 151 -20.79 0.42 -4.89
C LYS A 151 -22.15 1.06 -4.71
N LYS A 152 -23.01 0.50 -3.86
CA LYS A 152 -24.33 1.05 -3.51
C LYS A 152 -24.21 2.46 -2.95
N GLU A 153 -23.22 2.70 -2.11
CA GLU A 153 -22.95 3.99 -1.49
C GLU A 153 -22.21 4.97 -2.43
N LYS A 154 -21.88 4.54 -3.65
CA LYS A 154 -21.18 5.35 -4.68
C LYS A 154 -19.82 5.88 -4.22
N LEU A 155 -19.10 5.10 -3.40
CA LEU A 155 -17.77 5.43 -2.94
C LEU A 155 -16.72 4.99 -3.96
N LEU A 156 -15.63 5.76 -4.07
CA LEU A 156 -14.44 5.39 -4.83
C LEU A 156 -13.65 4.35 -4.04
N PHE A 157 -13.40 3.18 -4.64
CA PHE A 157 -12.56 2.17 -4.07
C PHE A 157 -11.81 1.35 -5.13
N GLY A 158 -10.77 0.70 -4.68
CA GLY A 158 -9.96 -0.23 -5.45
C GLY A 158 -9.74 -1.54 -4.73
N ILE A 159 -8.84 -2.34 -5.28
CA ILE A 159 -8.39 -3.60 -4.68
C ILE A 159 -6.90 -3.63 -4.46
N SER A 160 -6.47 -4.48 -3.54
CA SER A 160 -5.09 -4.84 -3.26
C SER A 160 -4.94 -6.35 -3.43
N VAL A 161 -4.10 -6.76 -4.36
CA VAL A 161 -3.87 -8.15 -4.73
C VAL A 161 -2.43 -8.53 -4.43
N CYS A 162 -2.21 -9.53 -3.60
CA CYS A 162 -0.89 -10.14 -3.44
C CYS A 162 -0.81 -11.37 -4.35
N TYR A 163 -0.17 -11.22 -5.52
CA TYR A 163 -0.01 -12.36 -6.40
C TYR A 163 1.13 -13.27 -5.96
N THR A 164 0.87 -14.56 -6.07
CA THR A 164 1.72 -15.67 -5.61
C THR A 164 1.93 -16.66 -6.76
N SER A 165 2.79 -17.66 -6.54
CA SER A 165 2.93 -18.80 -7.47
C SER A 165 1.61 -19.54 -7.72
N LYS A 166 0.64 -19.45 -6.79
CA LYS A 166 -0.60 -20.22 -6.84
C LYS A 166 -1.76 -19.49 -7.52
N ASN A 167 -1.85 -18.15 -7.38
CA ASN A 167 -3.01 -17.39 -7.84
C ASN A 167 -2.76 -16.46 -9.02
N VAL A 168 -1.52 -16.41 -9.55
CA VAL A 168 -1.17 -15.47 -10.64
C VAL A 168 -2.11 -15.59 -11.85
N ASN A 169 -2.49 -16.79 -12.25
CA ASN A 169 -3.39 -17.00 -13.40
C ASN A 169 -4.81 -16.55 -13.10
N ASP A 170 -5.25 -16.70 -11.87
CA ASP A 170 -6.58 -16.33 -11.42
C ASP A 170 -6.75 -14.80 -11.37
N VAL A 171 -5.84 -14.11 -10.66
CA VAL A 171 -5.90 -12.65 -10.51
C VAL A 171 -5.63 -11.85 -11.81
N THR A 172 -5.23 -12.54 -12.86
CA THR A 172 -5.02 -11.98 -14.20
C THR A 172 -6.05 -12.44 -15.22
N SER A 173 -6.99 -13.30 -14.83
CA SER A 173 -8.04 -13.82 -15.71
C SER A 173 -9.03 -12.73 -16.13
N ASP A 174 -9.64 -12.89 -17.28
CA ASP A 174 -10.69 -11.98 -17.74
C ASP A 174 -11.92 -12.06 -16.83
N GLU A 175 -12.24 -13.26 -16.30
CA GLU A 175 -13.34 -13.50 -15.38
C GLU A 175 -13.17 -12.70 -14.08
N PHE A 176 -11.98 -12.73 -13.48
CA PHE A 176 -11.68 -11.96 -12.29
C PHE A 176 -11.79 -10.47 -12.56
N LEU A 177 -11.19 -9.99 -13.65
CA LEU A 177 -11.21 -8.57 -14.00
C LEU A 177 -12.61 -8.07 -14.30
N ASP A 178 -13.42 -8.83 -15.05
CA ASP A 178 -14.81 -8.47 -15.35
C ASP A 178 -15.63 -8.37 -14.07
N LYS A 179 -15.48 -9.33 -13.18
CA LYS A 179 -16.13 -9.29 -11.87
C LYS A 179 -15.72 -8.05 -11.06
N MET A 180 -14.43 -7.71 -11.02
CA MET A 180 -13.98 -6.51 -10.30
C MET A 180 -14.54 -5.22 -10.91
N VAL A 181 -14.59 -5.13 -12.22
CA VAL A 181 -15.21 -3.99 -12.94
C VAL A 181 -16.71 -3.91 -12.66
N GLU A 182 -17.41 -5.06 -12.71
CA GLU A 182 -18.83 -5.14 -12.37
C GLU A 182 -19.10 -4.71 -10.93
N MET A 183 -18.26 -5.12 -9.98
CA MET A 183 -18.33 -4.71 -8.57
C MET A 183 -18.05 -3.21 -8.37
N GLY A 184 -17.54 -2.50 -9.38
CA GLY A 184 -17.33 -1.06 -9.32
C GLY A 184 -15.90 -0.64 -8.96
N VAL A 185 -14.95 -1.58 -8.91
CA VAL A 185 -13.52 -1.33 -8.66
C VAL A 185 -12.97 -0.38 -9.72
N LYS A 186 -12.18 0.63 -9.31
CA LYS A 186 -11.59 1.64 -10.21
C LYS A 186 -10.08 1.53 -10.36
N TYR A 187 -9.41 1.01 -9.36
CA TYR A 187 -7.97 0.79 -9.38
C TYR A 187 -7.59 -0.49 -8.65
N ALA A 188 -6.46 -1.06 -9.03
CA ALA A 188 -5.91 -2.27 -8.43
C ALA A 188 -4.41 -2.12 -8.17
N PHE A 189 -3.99 -2.37 -6.94
CA PHE A 189 -2.59 -2.54 -6.59
C PHE A 189 -2.23 -4.02 -6.63
N TYR A 190 -1.25 -4.38 -7.43
CA TYR A 190 -0.65 -5.71 -7.46
C TYR A 190 0.67 -5.69 -6.72
N PHE A 191 0.83 -6.62 -5.79
CA PHE A 191 2.04 -6.82 -5.00
C PHE A 191 2.58 -8.21 -5.28
N ASN A 192 3.84 -8.30 -5.67
CA ASN A 192 4.55 -9.58 -5.69
C ASN A 192 4.68 -10.09 -4.24
N TYR A 193 4.35 -11.34 -4.02
CA TYR A 193 4.52 -11.94 -2.71
C TYR A 193 6.00 -11.90 -2.27
N MET A 194 6.24 -11.32 -1.11
CA MET A 194 7.56 -11.21 -0.48
C MET A 194 7.62 -12.19 0.70
N PRO A 195 8.58 -13.14 0.72
CA PRO A 195 8.70 -14.15 1.78
C PRO A 195 9.37 -13.59 3.04
N ILE A 196 8.75 -12.59 3.64
CA ILE A 196 9.19 -11.93 4.87
C ILE A 196 8.15 -12.06 5.97
N GLY A 197 8.54 -11.82 7.22
CA GLY A 197 7.68 -11.99 8.39
C GLY A 197 7.62 -13.43 8.90
N LYS A 198 7.05 -13.61 10.09
CA LYS A 198 7.03 -14.90 10.83
C LYS A 198 6.28 -16.04 10.12
N GLY A 199 5.39 -15.71 9.22
CA GLY A 199 4.60 -16.69 8.46
C GLY A 199 5.09 -16.88 7.03
N ALA A 200 6.31 -16.47 6.69
CA ALA A 200 6.83 -16.55 5.33
C ALA A 200 6.82 -17.99 4.77
N ASP A 201 6.22 -18.18 3.60
CA ASP A 201 6.14 -19.46 2.89
C ASP A 201 6.78 -19.33 1.51
N LYS A 202 7.96 -19.94 1.34
CA LYS A 202 8.71 -19.87 0.08
C LYS A 202 7.95 -20.51 -1.11
N SER A 203 6.99 -21.39 -0.85
CA SER A 203 6.19 -22.00 -1.91
C SER A 203 5.26 -20.98 -2.61
N LEU A 204 4.99 -19.85 -1.97
CA LEU A 204 4.15 -18.78 -2.53
C LEU A 204 4.93 -17.81 -3.44
N ILE A 205 6.25 -17.91 -3.51
CA ILE A 205 7.06 -17.01 -4.35
C ILE A 205 6.73 -17.28 -5.82
N PRO A 206 6.34 -16.28 -6.61
CA PRO A 206 6.15 -16.43 -8.04
C PRO A 206 7.44 -16.84 -8.75
N THR A 207 7.34 -17.78 -9.66
CA THR A 207 8.49 -18.18 -10.49
C THR A 207 8.95 -17.05 -11.40
N PRO A 208 10.21 -17.06 -11.90
CA PRO A 208 10.68 -16.07 -12.87
C PRO A 208 9.77 -15.95 -14.11
N THR A 209 9.21 -17.09 -14.58
CA THR A 209 8.26 -17.11 -15.71
C THR A 209 6.96 -16.39 -15.36
N GLN A 210 6.41 -16.59 -14.16
CA GLN A 210 5.21 -15.92 -13.70
C GLN A 210 5.44 -14.43 -13.51
N ARG A 211 6.58 -14.00 -12.97
CA ARG A 211 6.92 -12.57 -12.85
C ARG A 211 7.05 -11.90 -14.21
N LYS A 212 7.73 -12.56 -15.16
CA LYS A 212 7.80 -12.08 -16.54
C LYS A 212 6.41 -11.98 -17.19
N TYR A 213 5.53 -12.94 -16.92
CA TYR A 213 4.14 -12.90 -17.38
C TYR A 213 3.41 -11.68 -16.80
N MET A 214 3.49 -11.44 -15.49
CA MET A 214 2.88 -10.30 -14.80
C MET A 214 3.33 -8.97 -15.39
N TYR A 215 4.62 -8.80 -15.64
CA TYR A 215 5.17 -7.60 -16.27
C TYR A 215 4.52 -7.28 -17.63
N PHE A 216 4.41 -8.28 -18.53
CA PHE A 216 3.78 -8.06 -19.83
C PHE A 216 2.26 -7.91 -19.73
N TRP A 217 1.63 -8.63 -18.81
CA TRP A 217 0.21 -8.50 -18.55
C TRP A 217 -0.13 -7.09 -18.04
N MET A 218 0.66 -6.56 -17.12
CA MET A 218 0.50 -5.20 -16.60
C MET A 218 0.62 -4.13 -17.71
N LYS A 219 1.59 -4.30 -18.61
CA LYS A 219 1.70 -3.43 -19.80
C LYS A 219 0.47 -3.53 -20.72
N LYS A 220 -0.08 -4.73 -20.90
CA LYS A 220 -1.31 -4.95 -21.68
C LYS A 220 -2.50 -4.23 -21.04
N MET A 221 -2.65 -4.34 -19.72
CA MET A 221 -3.70 -3.64 -18.95
C MET A 221 -3.66 -2.13 -19.16
N ARG A 222 -2.49 -1.52 -19.00
CA ARG A 222 -2.31 -0.06 -19.07
C ARG A 222 -2.45 0.52 -20.48
N ASN A 223 -2.15 -0.26 -21.50
CA ASN A 223 -2.28 0.17 -22.91
C ASN A 223 -3.73 0.17 -23.42
N GLY A 224 -4.71 -0.07 -22.56
CA GLY A 224 -6.12 -0.15 -22.93
C GLY A 224 -6.49 -1.33 -23.82
N LYS A 225 -5.55 -2.26 -24.09
CA LYS A 225 -5.78 -3.42 -24.96
C LYS A 225 -6.73 -4.46 -24.37
N THR A 226 -6.98 -4.41 -23.08
CA THR A 226 -7.97 -5.26 -22.40
C THR A 226 -9.38 -4.70 -22.49
N GLY A 227 -9.55 -3.41 -22.80
CA GLY A 227 -10.84 -2.71 -22.79
C GLY A 227 -11.47 -2.59 -21.38
N LYS A 228 -10.75 -2.98 -20.32
CA LYS A 228 -11.26 -2.93 -18.95
C LYS A 228 -11.04 -1.52 -18.36
N PRO A 229 -12.07 -0.85 -17.81
CA PRO A 229 -11.95 0.47 -17.18
C PRO A 229 -11.39 0.36 -15.74
N LEU A 230 -10.23 -0.28 -15.60
CA LEU A 230 -9.53 -0.55 -14.36
C LEU A 230 -8.08 -0.08 -14.47
N PHE A 231 -7.63 0.80 -13.59
CA PHE A 231 -6.23 1.23 -13.55
C PHE A 231 -5.42 0.33 -12.63
N ALA A 232 -4.38 -0.31 -13.17
CA ALA A 232 -3.53 -1.25 -12.42
C ALA A 232 -2.15 -0.67 -12.12
N PHE A 233 -1.69 -0.87 -10.88
CA PHE A 233 -0.34 -0.57 -10.39
C PHE A 233 0.39 -1.87 -10.09
N ASP A 234 1.66 -1.97 -10.44
CA ASP A 234 2.56 -3.01 -9.94
C ASP A 234 3.57 -2.38 -8.97
N PHE A 235 3.42 -2.69 -7.70
CA PHE A 235 4.18 -1.99 -6.66
C PHE A 235 5.69 -2.20 -6.79
N GLN A 236 6.12 -3.41 -7.14
CA GLN A 236 7.54 -3.75 -7.26
C GLN A 236 8.12 -3.44 -8.64
N ASP A 237 7.37 -3.70 -9.71
CA ASP A 237 7.90 -3.63 -11.08
C ASP A 237 7.71 -2.26 -11.74
N ASP A 238 6.86 -1.39 -11.20
CA ASP A 238 6.69 -0.02 -11.69
C ASP A 238 7.92 0.89 -11.50
N GLY A 239 8.94 0.42 -10.82
CA GLY A 239 10.24 1.07 -10.75
C GLY A 239 10.85 1.41 -12.10
N GLU A 240 10.53 0.65 -13.16
CA GLU A 240 10.92 0.95 -14.55
C GLU A 240 10.54 2.39 -14.94
N TYR A 241 9.32 2.84 -14.60
CA TYR A 241 8.79 4.15 -14.99
C TYR A 241 9.34 5.32 -14.15
N VAL A 242 9.99 5.01 -13.04
CA VAL A 242 10.55 6.01 -12.12
C VAL A 242 12.05 5.88 -11.93
N GLY A 243 12.72 5.07 -12.77
CA GLY A 243 14.17 4.93 -12.79
C GLY A 243 14.74 4.15 -11.60
N GLY A 244 14.09 3.06 -11.18
CA GLY A 244 14.55 2.15 -10.14
C GLY A 244 13.62 2.02 -8.94
N CYS A 245 14.13 1.49 -7.82
CA CYS A 245 13.37 1.27 -6.61
C CYS A 245 12.73 2.56 -6.09
N ILE A 246 11.44 2.51 -5.72
CA ILE A 246 10.66 3.65 -5.23
C ILE A 246 10.87 3.97 -3.75
N ALA A 247 11.52 3.08 -3.00
CA ALA A 247 11.69 3.12 -1.56
C ALA A 247 12.72 4.17 -1.08
N GLY A 248 12.97 4.23 0.21
CA GLY A 248 13.96 5.10 0.84
C GLY A 248 13.66 6.59 0.65
N GLY A 249 12.38 6.97 0.71
CA GLY A 249 11.93 8.35 0.55
C GLY A 249 11.98 8.86 -0.89
N ARG A 250 12.38 8.04 -1.90
CA ARG A 250 12.35 8.50 -3.30
C ARG A 250 10.93 8.83 -3.74
N ASN A 251 10.02 7.90 -3.61
CA ASN A 251 8.61 8.12 -3.87
C ASN A 251 7.78 7.82 -2.62
N TYR A 252 8.22 6.85 -1.79
CA TYR A 252 7.60 6.55 -0.51
C TYR A 252 8.64 6.04 0.51
N PHE A 253 8.22 6.00 1.76
CA PHE A 253 8.78 5.21 2.85
C PHE A 253 7.68 4.70 3.76
N HIS A 254 8.04 3.84 4.71
CA HIS A 254 7.12 3.20 5.64
C HIS A 254 7.40 3.63 7.09
N ILE A 255 6.35 3.77 7.89
CA ILE A 255 6.43 3.93 9.34
C ILE A 255 5.61 2.81 9.96
N ASN A 256 6.27 1.91 10.66
CA ASN A 256 5.60 0.80 11.32
C ASN A 256 4.86 1.23 12.59
N SER A 257 4.05 0.34 13.16
CA SER A 257 3.25 0.62 14.36
C SER A 257 4.07 0.77 15.66
N ASN A 258 5.39 0.51 15.63
CA ASN A 258 6.34 0.89 16.68
C ASN A 258 6.91 2.31 16.50
N GLY A 259 6.58 2.98 15.41
CA GLY A 259 7.10 4.31 15.06
C GLY A 259 8.45 4.30 14.36
N ASP A 260 9.00 3.14 14.00
CA ASP A 260 10.26 3.07 13.26
C ASP A 260 10.05 3.51 11.81
N ILE A 261 10.97 4.35 11.31
CA ILE A 261 10.92 4.90 9.96
C ILE A 261 11.77 4.02 9.05
N GLU A 262 11.11 3.18 8.26
CA GLU A 262 11.71 2.15 7.43
C GLU A 262 11.76 2.59 5.95
N PRO A 263 12.79 2.20 5.18
CA PRO A 263 12.87 2.58 3.76
C PRO A 263 11.71 2.02 2.92
N CYS A 264 11.20 0.84 3.30
CA CYS A 264 10.19 0.10 2.56
C CYS A 264 9.39 -0.79 3.52
N VAL A 265 8.11 -0.98 3.25
CA VAL A 265 7.22 -1.89 3.98
C VAL A 265 7.74 -3.34 4.05
N PHE A 266 8.64 -3.72 3.15
CA PHE A 266 9.28 -5.03 3.11
C PHE A 266 10.72 -5.04 3.68
N VAL A 267 11.20 -3.93 4.24
CA VAL A 267 12.52 -3.81 4.86
C VAL A 267 12.35 -3.42 6.32
N HIS A 268 12.32 -4.42 7.19
CA HIS A 268 12.08 -4.28 8.63
C HIS A 268 13.38 -3.86 9.34
N TYR A 269 13.96 -2.75 8.92
CA TYR A 269 15.17 -2.16 9.49
C TYR A 269 15.07 -0.64 9.45
N SER A 270 15.42 0.01 10.55
CA SER A 270 15.42 1.46 10.67
C SER A 270 16.59 1.97 11.49
N ASP A 271 17.05 3.17 11.18
CA ASP A 271 18.00 3.96 11.98
C ASP A 271 17.33 5.20 12.62
N SER A 272 16.00 5.27 12.58
CA SER A 272 15.21 6.41 13.06
C SER A 272 13.80 6.00 13.54
N ASN A 273 13.24 6.77 14.48
CA ASN A 273 11.89 6.54 15.03
C ASN A 273 11.18 7.89 15.19
N ILE A 274 9.86 7.95 14.88
CA ILE A 274 9.07 9.20 14.97
C ILE A 274 9.00 9.81 16.38
N ARG A 275 9.33 9.04 17.42
CA ARG A 275 9.34 9.51 18.83
C ARG A 275 10.61 10.24 19.19
N THR A 276 11.69 10.05 18.42
CA THR A 276 13.01 10.64 18.68
C THR A 276 13.49 11.54 17.56
N ASP A 277 12.98 11.34 16.36
CA ASP A 277 13.45 12.02 15.14
C ASP A 277 12.28 12.69 14.42
N THR A 278 12.56 13.80 13.74
CA THR A 278 11.63 14.32 12.75
C THR A 278 11.68 13.51 11.45
N LEU A 279 10.62 13.55 10.64
CA LEU A 279 10.66 12.91 9.31
C LEU A 279 11.78 13.49 8.44
N PHE A 280 12.06 14.78 8.58
CA PHE A 280 13.13 15.43 7.85
C PHE A 280 14.51 14.94 8.27
N ASP A 281 14.76 14.78 9.58
CA ASP A 281 16.02 14.22 10.09
C ASP A 281 16.23 12.79 9.60
N ALA A 282 15.18 11.95 9.68
CA ALA A 282 15.21 10.57 9.20
C ALA A 282 15.61 10.47 7.72
N LEU A 283 15.09 11.33 6.85
CA LEU A 283 15.41 11.36 5.42
C LEU A 283 16.86 11.73 5.12
N GLN A 284 17.58 12.31 6.09
CA GLN A 284 19.00 12.67 5.99
C GLN A 284 19.93 11.66 6.66
N LYS A 285 19.40 10.68 7.40
CA LYS A 285 20.21 9.65 8.07
C LYS A 285 20.89 8.71 7.05
N PRO A 286 21.93 7.99 7.47
CA PRO A 286 22.74 7.14 6.58
C PRO A 286 21.92 6.14 5.77
N LEU A 287 20.90 5.52 6.37
CA LEU A 287 20.04 4.54 5.70
C LEU A 287 19.32 5.16 4.48
N PHE A 288 18.61 6.27 4.66
CA PHE A 288 17.87 6.93 3.57
C PHE A 288 18.82 7.56 2.54
N MET A 289 19.96 8.08 2.99
CA MET A 289 20.96 8.62 2.08
C MET A 289 21.65 7.53 1.25
N ALA A 290 21.77 6.29 1.76
CA ALA A 290 22.23 5.15 0.97
C ALA A 290 21.25 4.83 -0.17
N TYR A 291 19.94 4.86 0.10
CA TYR A 291 18.91 4.73 -0.94
C TYR A 291 18.96 5.85 -1.98
N ARG A 292 19.30 7.08 -1.59
CA ARG A 292 19.47 8.19 -2.54
C ARG A 292 20.66 7.98 -3.46
N LYS A 293 21.81 7.57 -2.91
CA LYS A 293 23.07 7.45 -3.63
C LYS A 293 23.21 6.16 -4.45
N GLY A 294 22.55 5.09 -4.00
CA GLY A 294 22.70 3.74 -4.59
C GLY A 294 21.79 3.44 -5.80
N GLN A 295 20.96 4.37 -6.21
CA GLN A 295 20.03 4.14 -7.33
C GLN A 295 20.70 4.26 -8.71
N PRO A 296 20.27 3.44 -9.68
CA PRO A 296 19.43 2.25 -9.50
C PRO A 296 20.19 1.11 -8.81
N PHE A 297 19.56 0.36 -7.92
CA PHE A 297 20.23 -0.76 -7.21
C PHE A 297 20.56 -1.94 -8.13
N ASN A 298 19.86 -2.07 -9.24
CA ASN A 298 20.18 -3.00 -10.32
C ASN A 298 19.71 -2.43 -11.67
N ASP A 299 20.24 -2.98 -12.76
CA ASP A 299 19.96 -2.56 -14.13
C ASP A 299 18.89 -3.44 -14.80
N ASN A 300 18.29 -4.38 -14.08
CA ASN A 300 17.28 -5.27 -14.63
C ASN A 300 15.91 -4.58 -14.65
N HIS A 301 15.46 -4.18 -15.84
CA HIS A 301 14.15 -3.53 -16.03
C HIS A 301 12.95 -4.39 -15.62
N LEU A 302 13.12 -5.72 -15.64
CA LEU A 302 12.08 -6.68 -15.25
C LEU A 302 12.02 -6.91 -13.72
N MET A 303 13.00 -6.39 -12.99
CA MET A 303 13.12 -6.57 -11.54
C MET A 303 13.78 -5.32 -10.91
N PRO A 304 13.11 -4.16 -10.97
CA PRO A 304 13.68 -2.93 -10.42
C PRO A 304 13.77 -2.95 -8.88
N CYS A 305 13.01 -3.81 -8.23
CA CYS A 305 13.10 -4.03 -6.79
C CYS A 305 14.31 -4.92 -6.45
N PRO A 306 15.26 -4.46 -5.62
CA PRO A 306 16.44 -5.24 -5.26
C PRO A 306 16.16 -6.43 -4.33
N MET A 307 14.92 -6.55 -3.84
CA MET A 307 14.47 -7.63 -2.94
C MET A 307 13.94 -8.86 -3.69
N LEU A 308 13.74 -8.79 -5.01
CA LEU A 308 13.17 -9.87 -5.85
C LEU A 308 14.23 -10.77 -6.51
#